data_5498dd1a89c9cf01fac4df9835f29d6c
#
_entry.id   5498dd1a89c9cf01fac4df9835f29d6c
#
_cell.length_a   1.000
_cell.length_b   1.000
_cell.length_c   1.000
_cell.angle_alpha   90.00
_cell.angle_beta   90.00
_cell.angle_gamma   90.00
#
_symmetry.space_group_name_H-M   'P 1'
#
loop_
_entity.id
_entity.type
_entity.pdbx_description
1 polymer ?
#
loop_
_entity_poly.entity_id
_entity_poly.type
_entity_poly.pdbx_seq_one_letter_code
_entity_poly.pdbx_strand_id
1 'polypeptide(L)'
;MSRHKKNSNVGKIALILFIIIVLALIVVFKVIPKNNKHQEELMPKLNDITEVNTLVSKYSLEANITYDYSDDIPKDKVISQSIKENTKIDKGMKLDVVISLGKLDKEKLASDNINELGKVPIMMYHGIREKTANSTGTVGGNVDKDGYNRTPEAFRKDLEYYYENGYEMIRLEDYINGKVTASYGKSPIVITFDDGNEDNIKVTGLDDNGNIIIDKDSAVGILEEFKKNHKDVTVTATFFVNGGIFNQSE
;
A
#
# COMPACT_ATOMS: atom_id res chain seq x y z
N MET A 1 -44.38 92.86 -6.33
CA MET A 1 -44.26 91.47 -5.94
C MET A 1 -43.95 90.66 -7.21
N SER A 2 -42.67 90.32 -7.41
CA SER A 2 -42.20 89.53 -8.56
C SER A 2 -42.02 88.11 -8.08
N ARG A 3 -42.82 87.09 -8.61
CA ARG A 3 -42.68 85.70 -8.36
C ARG A 3 -41.63 85.09 -9.28
N HIS A 4 -40.50 84.67 -8.72
CA HIS A 4 -39.52 83.89 -9.44
C HIS A 4 -40.14 82.54 -9.89
N LYS A 5 -40.23 82.29 -11.16
CA LYS A 5 -40.53 80.96 -11.73
C LYS A 5 -39.30 80.10 -11.59
N LYS A 6 -39.36 79.17 -10.67
CA LYS A 6 -38.36 78.15 -10.36
C LYS A 6 -38.19 77.24 -11.58
N ASN A 7 -36.99 77.16 -12.11
CA ASN A 7 -36.63 76.43 -13.34
C ASN A 7 -36.89 74.90 -13.19
N SER A 8 -38.01 74.43 -13.77
CA SER A 8 -38.39 73.01 -13.74
C SER A 8 -37.50 72.13 -14.67
N ASN A 9 -36.64 72.71 -15.42
CA ASN A 9 -35.81 72.01 -16.45
C ASN A 9 -34.57 71.33 -15.81
N VAL A 10 -34.01 71.86 -14.72
CA VAL A 10 -32.86 71.29 -14.04
C VAL A 10 -33.18 69.89 -13.47
N GLY A 11 -34.34 69.68 -12.86
CA GLY A 11 -34.77 68.39 -12.35
C GLY A 11 -34.98 67.36 -13.45
N LYS A 12 -35.49 67.79 -14.62
CA LYS A 12 -35.68 66.88 -15.78
C LYS A 12 -34.35 66.46 -16.38
N ILE A 13 -33.36 67.34 -16.47
CA ILE A 13 -32.04 67.03 -16.98
C ILE A 13 -31.28 66.09 -16.01
N ALA A 14 -31.38 66.33 -14.73
CA ALA A 14 -30.80 65.43 -13.72
C ALA A 14 -31.40 64.01 -13.77
N LEU A 15 -32.70 63.90 -13.95
CA LEU A 15 -33.40 62.62 -14.10
C LEU A 15 -32.96 61.85 -15.37
N ILE A 16 -32.85 62.58 -16.50
CA ILE A 16 -32.40 61.97 -17.77
C ILE A 16 -30.93 61.50 -17.66
N LEU A 17 -30.04 62.28 -17.05
CA LEU A 17 -28.66 61.84 -16.78
C LEU A 17 -28.58 60.63 -15.87
N PHE A 18 -29.40 60.59 -14.83
CA PHE A 18 -29.48 59.43 -13.94
C PHE A 18 -29.91 58.18 -14.68
N ILE A 19 -30.96 58.27 -15.53
CA ILE A 19 -31.45 57.15 -16.36
C ILE A 19 -30.34 56.67 -17.34
N ILE A 20 -29.63 57.61 -17.96
CA ILE A 20 -28.51 57.26 -18.89
C ILE A 20 -27.39 56.56 -18.14
N ILE A 21 -27.03 57.00 -16.94
CA ILE A 21 -26.01 56.32 -16.10
C ILE A 21 -26.46 54.93 -15.69
N VAL A 22 -27.74 54.76 -15.26
CA VAL A 22 -28.28 53.44 -14.90
C VAL A 22 -28.31 52.51 -16.11
N LEU A 23 -28.72 52.98 -17.28
CA LEU A 23 -28.70 52.21 -18.52
C LEU A 23 -27.28 51.85 -18.95
N ALA A 24 -26.34 52.76 -18.82
CA ALA A 24 -24.92 52.49 -19.10
C ALA A 24 -24.35 51.43 -18.14
N LEU A 25 -24.67 51.50 -16.86
CA LEU A 25 -24.28 50.48 -15.88
C LEU A 25 -24.91 49.12 -16.21
N ILE A 26 -26.20 49.08 -16.60
CA ILE A 26 -26.87 47.82 -17.02
C ILE A 26 -26.21 47.22 -18.26
N VAL A 27 -25.82 48.06 -19.23
CA VAL A 27 -25.10 47.63 -20.44
C VAL A 27 -23.71 47.10 -20.07
N VAL A 28 -22.97 47.82 -19.23
CA VAL A 28 -21.65 47.37 -18.75
C VAL A 28 -21.78 46.03 -18.02
N PHE A 29 -22.77 45.86 -17.13
CA PHE A 29 -23.00 44.55 -16.43
C PHE A 29 -23.51 43.44 -17.34
N LYS A 30 -24.20 43.75 -18.46
CA LYS A 30 -24.65 42.76 -19.44
C LYS A 30 -23.63 42.44 -20.55
N VAL A 31 -22.74 43.37 -20.86
CA VAL A 31 -21.76 43.27 -21.98
C VAL A 31 -20.38 42.83 -21.52
N ILE A 32 -20.08 42.89 -20.18
CA ILE A 32 -18.89 42.21 -19.71
C ILE A 32 -19.23 40.70 -19.81
N PRO A 33 -18.69 39.94 -20.78
CA PRO A 33 -18.84 38.53 -20.78
C PRO A 33 -18.23 38.08 -19.45
N LYS A 34 -19.01 37.40 -18.59
CA LYS A 34 -18.46 36.56 -17.56
C LYS A 34 -17.66 35.47 -18.29
N ASN A 35 -16.42 35.82 -18.62
CA ASN A 35 -15.45 34.90 -19.20
C ASN A 35 -15.02 33.95 -18.08
N ASN A 36 -16.02 33.26 -17.50
CA ASN A 36 -15.79 32.04 -16.76
C ASN A 36 -15.47 30.97 -17.82
N LYS A 37 -14.30 31.10 -18.47
CA LYS A 37 -13.61 29.89 -18.88
C LYS A 37 -13.40 29.11 -17.57
N HIS A 38 -14.25 28.14 -17.30
CA HIS A 38 -13.92 27.08 -16.37
C HIS A 38 -12.61 26.48 -16.90
N GLN A 39 -11.50 27.01 -16.40
CA GLN A 39 -10.21 26.41 -16.65
C GLN A 39 -10.34 25.05 -15.99
N GLU A 40 -10.34 23.99 -16.79
CA GLU A 40 -10.38 22.64 -16.26
C GLU A 40 -9.20 22.49 -15.33
N GLU A 41 -9.50 22.23 -14.08
CA GLU A 41 -8.47 22.03 -13.07
C GLU A 41 -7.97 20.61 -13.17
N LEU A 42 -6.67 20.45 -13.35
CA LEU A 42 -6.03 19.18 -13.56
C LEU A 42 -5.29 18.74 -12.29
N MET A 43 -5.26 17.44 -12.04
CA MET A 43 -4.54 16.84 -10.93
C MET A 43 -3.04 17.13 -11.07
N PRO A 44 -2.41 17.80 -10.09
CA PRO A 44 -0.97 17.95 -10.08
C PRO A 44 -0.29 16.67 -9.62
N LYS A 45 1.01 16.56 -9.86
CA LYS A 45 1.86 15.66 -9.10
C LYS A 45 1.97 16.19 -7.67
N LEU A 46 1.49 15.41 -6.71
CA LEU A 46 1.56 15.77 -5.29
C LEU A 46 2.93 15.40 -4.71
N ASN A 47 3.56 16.31 -4.00
CA ASN A 47 4.90 16.12 -3.48
C ASN A 47 4.94 15.87 -1.98
N ASP A 48 4.00 16.44 -1.22
CA ASP A 48 3.95 16.31 0.24
C ASP A 48 2.53 16.43 0.81
N ILE A 49 2.41 16.14 2.10
CA ILE A 49 1.14 16.14 2.82
C ILE A 49 0.45 17.51 2.82
N THR A 50 1.21 18.61 2.74
CA THR A 50 0.63 19.97 2.73
C THR A 50 -0.09 20.25 1.41
N GLU A 51 0.52 19.83 0.30
CA GLU A 51 -0.11 19.93 -1.02
C GLU A 51 -1.36 19.04 -1.10
N VAL A 52 -1.30 17.82 -0.56
CA VAL A 52 -2.46 16.92 -0.47
C VAL A 52 -3.61 17.59 0.26
N ASN A 53 -3.38 18.10 1.47
CA ASN A 53 -4.41 18.74 2.30
C ASN A 53 -5.00 19.99 1.62
N THR A 54 -4.17 20.76 0.95
CA THR A 54 -4.59 21.95 0.19
C THR A 54 -5.51 21.57 -0.96
N LEU A 55 -5.14 20.54 -1.73
CA LEU A 55 -5.92 20.05 -2.86
C LEU A 55 -7.26 19.46 -2.39
N VAL A 56 -7.22 18.62 -1.38
CA VAL A 56 -8.41 17.98 -0.78
C VAL A 56 -9.41 19.06 -0.33
N SER A 57 -8.94 20.08 0.38
CA SER A 57 -9.78 21.17 0.85
C SER A 57 -10.34 22.01 -0.30
N LYS A 58 -9.52 22.34 -1.31
CA LYS A 58 -9.91 23.17 -2.46
C LYS A 58 -11.02 22.52 -3.29
N TYR A 59 -10.95 21.20 -3.51
CA TYR A 59 -11.88 20.49 -4.39
C TYR A 59 -12.87 19.62 -3.65
N SER A 60 -12.86 19.62 -2.30
CA SER A 60 -13.69 18.75 -1.46
C SER A 60 -13.56 17.27 -1.85
N LEU A 61 -12.33 16.80 -2.05
CA LEU A 61 -12.07 15.41 -2.43
C LEU A 61 -12.34 14.48 -1.25
N GLU A 62 -12.76 13.24 -1.55
CA GLU A 62 -12.83 12.16 -0.57
C GLU A 62 -11.45 11.50 -0.47
N ALA A 63 -10.59 12.02 0.40
CA ALA A 63 -9.23 11.53 0.52
C ALA A 63 -9.11 10.40 1.54
N ASN A 64 -8.42 9.32 1.14
CA ASN A 64 -7.92 8.28 2.02
C ASN A 64 -6.40 8.40 2.08
N ILE A 65 -5.88 8.94 3.19
CA ILE A 65 -4.46 9.16 3.40
C ILE A 65 -3.92 8.06 4.29
N THR A 66 -2.98 7.29 3.75
CA THR A 66 -2.27 6.24 4.48
C THR A 66 -0.79 6.57 4.58
N TYR A 67 -0.09 5.89 5.48
CA TYR A 67 1.33 6.12 5.73
C TYR A 67 2.11 4.84 5.56
N ASP A 68 3.32 4.93 5.01
CA ASP A 68 4.22 3.79 4.87
C ASP A 68 5.69 4.22 5.01
N TYR A 69 6.56 3.29 5.36
CA TYR A 69 8.01 3.56 5.37
C TYR A 69 8.57 3.50 3.95
N SER A 70 9.63 4.27 3.71
CA SER A 70 10.34 4.27 2.43
C SER A 70 11.82 4.58 2.67
N ASP A 71 12.69 3.77 2.08
CA ASP A 71 14.13 4.01 2.12
C ASP A 71 14.54 5.17 1.21
N ASP A 72 13.78 5.42 0.13
CA ASP A 72 14.11 6.39 -0.93
C ASP A 72 13.37 7.73 -0.78
N ILE A 73 12.19 7.73 -0.15
CA ILE A 73 11.31 8.89 -0.07
C ILE A 73 11.35 9.46 1.34
N PRO A 74 11.81 10.71 1.53
CA PRO A 74 11.87 11.34 2.84
C PRO A 74 10.51 11.43 3.53
N LYS A 75 10.52 11.53 4.86
CA LYS A 75 9.31 11.70 5.68
C LYS A 75 8.44 12.86 5.16
N ASP A 76 7.12 12.68 5.28
CA ASP A 76 6.08 13.64 4.89
C ASP A 76 5.95 13.90 3.37
N LYS A 77 6.70 13.17 2.54
CA LYS A 77 6.59 13.21 1.08
C LYS A 77 5.63 12.16 0.55
N VAL A 78 5.05 12.40 -0.62
CA VAL A 78 4.11 11.47 -1.26
C VAL A 78 4.86 10.31 -1.89
N ILE A 79 4.53 9.09 -1.48
CA ILE A 79 4.99 7.85 -2.11
C ILE A 79 4.18 7.57 -3.37
N SER A 80 2.86 7.68 -3.28
CA SER A 80 1.96 7.41 -4.40
C SER A 80 0.65 8.17 -4.28
N GLN A 81 0.01 8.43 -5.42
CA GLN A 81 -1.34 8.97 -5.53
C GLN A 81 -2.13 8.14 -6.55
N SER A 82 -3.43 7.88 -6.28
CA SER A 82 -4.29 7.07 -7.14
C SER A 82 -4.73 7.79 -8.41
N ILE A 83 -4.92 9.11 -8.35
CA ILE A 83 -5.30 9.92 -9.51
C ILE A 83 -4.03 10.39 -10.22
N LYS A 84 -3.89 10.03 -11.49
CA LYS A 84 -2.72 10.41 -12.30
C LYS A 84 -2.66 11.92 -12.51
N GLU A 85 -1.45 12.46 -12.60
CA GLU A 85 -1.18 13.82 -13.01
C GLU A 85 -1.90 14.15 -14.33
N ASN A 86 -2.37 15.38 -14.45
CA ASN A 86 -3.13 15.89 -15.59
C ASN A 86 -4.53 15.24 -15.80
N THR A 87 -5.02 14.46 -14.86
CA THR A 87 -6.42 14.04 -14.86
C THR A 87 -7.31 15.19 -14.41
N LYS A 88 -8.45 15.42 -15.09
CA LYS A 88 -9.43 16.42 -14.68
C LYS A 88 -9.94 16.14 -13.26
N ILE A 89 -9.98 17.17 -12.43
CA ILE A 89 -10.50 17.08 -11.07
C ILE A 89 -11.97 17.45 -11.05
N ASP A 90 -12.79 16.55 -10.55
CA ASP A 90 -14.19 16.82 -10.23
C ASP A 90 -14.38 16.81 -8.70
N LYS A 91 -15.30 17.64 -8.20
CA LYS A 91 -15.61 17.73 -6.77
C LYS A 91 -16.05 16.37 -6.23
N GLY A 92 -15.52 15.98 -5.07
CA GLY A 92 -15.86 14.72 -4.40
C GLY A 92 -15.21 13.47 -5.00
N MET A 93 -14.23 13.61 -5.90
CA MET A 93 -13.47 12.45 -6.39
C MET A 93 -12.74 11.77 -5.22
N LYS A 94 -12.62 10.43 -5.31
CA LYS A 94 -11.84 9.64 -4.36
C LYS A 94 -10.35 9.73 -4.70
N LEU A 95 -9.55 10.07 -3.70
CA LEU A 95 -8.11 10.19 -3.81
C LEU A 95 -7.43 9.38 -2.72
N ASP A 96 -6.78 8.28 -3.10
CA ASP A 96 -5.89 7.55 -2.19
C ASP A 96 -4.48 8.10 -2.33
N VAL A 97 -3.85 8.38 -1.19
CA VAL A 97 -2.47 8.89 -1.12
C VAL A 97 -1.71 8.13 -0.06
N VAL A 98 -0.49 7.72 -0.40
CA VAL A 98 0.45 7.14 0.56
C VAL A 98 1.54 8.17 0.87
N ILE A 99 1.70 8.50 2.15
CA ILE A 99 2.70 9.45 2.66
C ILE A 99 3.85 8.68 3.30
N SER A 100 5.08 9.09 3.02
CA SER A 100 6.27 8.50 3.59
C SER A 100 6.43 8.85 5.08
N LEU A 101 6.70 7.83 5.90
CA LEU A 101 7.21 7.97 7.25
C LEU A 101 8.74 8.14 7.30
N GLY A 102 9.39 8.12 6.13
CA GLY A 102 10.84 8.09 5.99
C GLY A 102 11.40 6.67 6.16
N LYS A 103 12.70 6.57 6.36
CA LYS A 103 13.37 5.29 6.55
C LYS A 103 12.97 4.64 7.87
N LEU A 104 12.79 3.32 7.84
CA LEU A 104 12.51 2.52 9.02
C LEU A 104 13.74 2.51 9.95
N ASP A 105 13.59 3.07 11.13
CA ASP A 105 14.62 3.03 12.19
C ASP A 105 14.29 1.88 13.16
N LYS A 106 14.92 0.73 12.92
CA LYS A 106 14.69 -0.49 13.71
C LYS A 106 15.18 -0.36 15.16
N GLU A 107 16.27 0.39 15.39
CA GLU A 107 16.79 0.62 16.75
C GLU A 107 15.80 1.46 17.56
N LYS A 108 15.25 2.49 16.94
CA LYS A 108 14.22 3.31 17.57
C LYS A 108 12.95 2.49 17.84
N LEU A 109 12.49 1.68 16.90
CA LEU A 109 11.33 0.80 17.10
C LEU A 109 11.54 -0.15 18.28
N ALA A 110 12.73 -0.74 18.40
CA ALA A 110 13.05 -1.61 19.53
C ALA A 110 13.04 -0.83 20.86
N SER A 111 13.60 0.39 20.89
CA SER A 111 13.59 1.24 22.08
C SER A 111 12.18 1.71 22.48
N ASP A 112 11.28 1.88 21.51
CA ASP A 112 9.90 2.27 21.72
C ASP A 112 8.98 1.05 21.99
N ASN A 113 9.51 -0.17 22.06
CA ASN A 113 8.79 -1.43 22.22
C ASN A 113 7.77 -1.68 21.12
N ILE A 114 8.12 -1.38 19.87
CA ILE A 114 7.27 -1.60 18.69
C ILE A 114 7.76 -2.84 17.95
N ASN A 115 6.86 -3.79 17.72
CA ASN A 115 7.13 -5.05 17.01
C ASN A 115 6.14 -5.31 15.86
N GLU A 116 5.36 -4.32 15.47
CA GLU A 116 4.51 -4.38 14.28
C GLU A 116 4.25 -2.95 13.76
N LEU A 117 3.95 -2.82 12.47
CA LEU A 117 3.76 -1.54 11.78
C LEU A 117 2.38 -1.44 11.11
N GLY A 118 1.38 -2.16 11.64
CA GLY A 118 0.01 -2.21 11.11
C GLY A 118 -0.16 -3.09 9.87
N LYS A 119 0.90 -3.77 9.42
CA LYS A 119 0.88 -4.68 8.28
C LYS A 119 1.59 -5.98 8.65
N VAL A 120 0.88 -7.10 8.57
CA VAL A 120 1.43 -8.44 8.77
C VAL A 120 1.31 -9.21 7.46
N PRO A 121 2.39 -9.34 6.66
CA PRO A 121 2.36 -10.15 5.46
C PRO A 121 2.07 -11.61 5.80
N ILE A 122 1.21 -12.24 5.02
CA ILE A 122 0.98 -13.69 5.06
C ILE A 122 1.47 -14.24 3.72
N MET A 123 2.58 -14.97 3.76
CA MET A 123 3.21 -15.55 2.59
C MET A 123 2.69 -16.97 2.41
N MET A 124 2.02 -17.21 1.28
CA MET A 124 1.44 -18.48 0.93
C MET A 124 2.37 -19.22 -0.04
N TYR A 125 2.79 -20.40 0.35
CA TYR A 125 3.54 -21.34 -0.48
C TYR A 125 2.73 -22.62 -0.69
N HIS A 126 3.13 -23.43 -1.66
CA HIS A 126 2.60 -24.77 -1.89
C HIS A 126 3.77 -25.77 -1.90
N GLY A 127 4.15 -26.30 -3.05
CA GLY A 127 5.26 -27.24 -3.12
C GLY A 127 6.64 -26.55 -3.16
N ILE A 128 7.65 -27.23 -2.56
CA ILE A 128 9.05 -26.86 -2.63
C ILE A 128 9.78 -27.95 -3.40
N ARG A 129 10.00 -27.74 -4.70
CA ARG A 129 10.52 -28.76 -5.61
C ARG A 129 11.37 -28.18 -6.73
N GLU A 130 12.21 -29.02 -7.30
CA GLU A 130 13.05 -28.63 -8.45
C GLU A 130 12.21 -28.43 -9.71
N LYS A 131 12.73 -27.59 -10.63
CA LYS A 131 12.16 -27.43 -11.95
C LYS A 131 12.31 -28.71 -12.75
N THR A 132 11.28 -29.01 -13.52
CA THR A 132 11.28 -30.12 -14.47
C THR A 132 11.25 -29.59 -15.91
N ALA A 133 11.35 -30.49 -16.90
CA ALA A 133 11.20 -30.14 -18.32
C ALA A 133 9.85 -29.44 -18.65
N ASN A 134 8.82 -29.65 -17.80
CA ASN A 134 7.50 -29.04 -17.94
C ASN A 134 7.39 -27.66 -17.28
N SER A 135 8.42 -27.22 -16.54
CA SER A 135 8.47 -25.91 -15.88
C SER A 135 8.80 -24.80 -16.87
N THR A 136 7.91 -24.53 -17.82
CA THR A 136 8.08 -23.51 -18.85
C THR A 136 7.39 -22.20 -18.49
N GLY A 137 7.94 -21.07 -18.96
CA GLY A 137 7.35 -19.75 -18.73
C GLY A 137 7.45 -19.24 -17.29
N THR A 138 8.33 -19.84 -16.48
CA THR A 138 8.53 -19.49 -15.06
C THR A 138 9.53 -18.35 -14.89
N VAL A 139 9.32 -17.50 -13.88
CA VAL A 139 10.18 -16.37 -13.55
C VAL A 139 10.84 -16.62 -12.19
N GLY A 140 12.12 -16.25 -12.07
CA GLY A 140 12.88 -16.38 -10.84
C GLY A 140 12.93 -17.84 -10.34
N GLY A 141 12.62 -18.04 -9.08
CA GLY A 141 12.61 -19.36 -8.45
C GLY A 141 11.29 -20.12 -8.55
N ASN A 142 10.32 -19.65 -9.32
CA ASN A 142 9.04 -20.33 -9.49
C ASN A 142 9.19 -21.57 -10.36
N VAL A 143 8.48 -22.65 -10.02
CA VAL A 143 8.45 -23.90 -10.75
C VAL A 143 7.32 -23.92 -11.78
N ASP A 144 6.23 -23.20 -11.51
CA ASP A 144 5.08 -23.05 -12.39
C ASP A 144 4.84 -21.58 -12.72
N LYS A 145 4.04 -21.33 -13.75
CA LYS A 145 3.75 -19.97 -14.25
C LYS A 145 2.93 -19.13 -13.27
N ASP A 146 2.15 -19.76 -12.41
CA ASP A 146 1.24 -19.12 -11.45
C ASP A 146 1.97 -18.81 -10.13
N GLY A 147 3.20 -19.34 -9.94
CA GLY A 147 4.07 -19.04 -8.81
C GLY A 147 3.72 -19.76 -7.52
N TYR A 148 2.89 -20.79 -7.58
CA TYR A 148 2.50 -21.57 -6.40
C TYR A 148 3.66 -22.39 -5.83
N ASN A 149 4.46 -23.02 -6.71
CA ASN A 149 5.59 -23.85 -6.30
C ASN A 149 6.92 -23.09 -6.48
N ARG A 150 7.82 -23.25 -5.50
CA ARG A 150 9.14 -22.63 -5.47
C ARG A 150 10.24 -23.68 -5.54
N THR A 151 11.40 -23.32 -6.09
CA THR A 151 12.58 -24.18 -5.97
C THR A 151 13.13 -24.11 -4.54
N PRO A 152 13.80 -25.20 -4.02
CA PRO A 152 14.45 -25.16 -2.71
C PRO A 152 15.43 -24.00 -2.55
N GLU A 153 16.23 -23.71 -3.57
CA GLU A 153 17.16 -22.57 -3.57
C GLU A 153 16.42 -21.22 -3.44
N ALA A 154 15.30 -21.05 -4.17
CA ALA A 154 14.55 -19.82 -4.11
C ALA A 154 13.86 -19.64 -2.75
N PHE A 155 13.34 -20.71 -2.16
CA PHE A 155 12.73 -20.65 -0.84
C PHE A 155 13.77 -20.30 0.25
N ARG A 156 15.00 -20.85 0.18
CA ARG A 156 16.10 -20.41 1.06
C ARG A 156 16.38 -18.90 0.91
N LYS A 157 16.42 -18.40 -0.31
CA LYS A 157 16.64 -16.97 -0.58
C LYS A 157 15.47 -16.10 -0.06
N ASP A 158 14.24 -16.59 -0.14
CA ASP A 158 13.08 -15.87 0.43
C ASP A 158 13.22 -15.74 1.95
N LEU A 159 13.63 -16.82 2.66
CA LEU A 159 13.84 -16.79 4.10
C LEU A 159 14.97 -15.83 4.51
N GLU A 160 16.10 -15.88 3.80
CA GLU A 160 17.21 -14.94 4.03
C GLU A 160 16.76 -13.48 3.77
N TYR A 161 16.02 -13.23 2.70
CA TYR A 161 15.46 -11.91 2.41
C TYR A 161 14.58 -11.41 3.57
N TYR A 162 13.71 -12.26 4.12
CA TYR A 162 12.88 -11.85 5.25
C TYR A 162 13.73 -11.51 6.47
N TYR A 163 14.71 -12.33 6.78
CA TYR A 163 15.62 -12.10 7.90
C TYR A 163 16.42 -10.79 7.76
N GLU A 164 17.06 -10.60 6.60
CA GLU A 164 17.88 -9.41 6.30
C GLU A 164 17.04 -8.12 6.34
N ASN A 165 15.77 -8.20 5.96
CA ASN A 165 14.84 -7.07 6.02
C ASN A 165 14.12 -6.92 7.38
N GLY A 166 14.53 -7.69 8.38
CA GLY A 166 14.06 -7.54 9.75
C GLY A 166 12.69 -8.12 10.03
N TYR A 167 12.23 -9.04 9.19
CA TYR A 167 11.02 -9.82 9.51
C TYR A 167 11.35 -10.93 10.52
N GLU A 168 10.36 -11.25 11.36
CA GLU A 168 10.38 -12.40 12.24
C GLU A 168 9.08 -13.17 12.08
N MET A 169 9.18 -14.49 11.95
CA MET A 169 8.02 -15.35 11.75
C MET A 169 7.19 -15.44 13.02
N ILE A 170 5.88 -15.31 12.88
CA ILE A 170 4.91 -15.54 13.95
C ILE A 170 3.93 -16.64 13.53
N ARG A 171 3.33 -17.32 14.50
CA ARG A 171 2.34 -18.36 14.23
C ARG A 171 1.06 -17.74 13.69
N LEU A 172 0.45 -18.34 12.68
CA LEU A 172 -0.86 -17.92 12.18
C LEU A 172 -1.92 -17.92 13.30
N GLU A 173 -1.89 -18.89 14.20
CA GLU A 173 -2.78 -18.95 15.35
C GLU A 173 -2.64 -17.72 16.26
N ASP A 174 -1.41 -17.27 16.53
CA ASP A 174 -1.17 -16.07 17.33
C ASP A 174 -1.70 -14.83 16.62
N TYR A 175 -1.45 -14.71 15.31
CA TYR A 175 -1.98 -13.62 14.48
C TYR A 175 -3.52 -13.55 14.52
N ILE A 176 -4.21 -14.69 14.33
CA ILE A 176 -5.68 -14.74 14.36
C ILE A 176 -6.23 -14.34 15.74
N ASN A 177 -5.50 -14.67 16.81
CA ASN A 177 -5.85 -14.30 18.18
C ASN A 177 -5.39 -12.88 18.57
N GLY A 178 -4.94 -12.08 17.63
CA GLY A 178 -4.49 -10.70 17.87
C GLY A 178 -3.19 -10.60 18.66
N LYS A 179 -2.34 -11.64 18.63
CA LYS A 179 -1.04 -11.65 19.30
C LYS A 179 0.08 -11.48 18.28
N VAL A 180 0.86 -10.42 18.44
CA VAL A 180 2.10 -10.24 17.70
C VAL A 180 3.26 -10.66 18.61
N THR A 181 3.89 -11.80 18.27
CA THR A 181 4.96 -12.42 19.08
C THR A 181 6.36 -12.10 18.56
N ALA A 182 6.47 -11.32 17.49
CA ALA A 182 7.75 -10.84 16.98
C ALA A 182 8.47 -9.95 18.00
N SER A 183 9.77 -10.00 18.02
CA SER A 183 10.63 -9.17 18.88
C SER A 183 10.47 -7.69 18.52
N TYR A 184 10.64 -6.82 19.51
CA TYR A 184 10.61 -5.37 19.28
C TYR A 184 11.69 -4.93 18.28
N GLY A 185 11.34 -4.06 17.35
CA GLY A 185 12.20 -3.65 16.23
C GLY A 185 12.20 -4.62 15.05
N LYS A 186 11.50 -5.76 15.15
CA LYS A 186 11.24 -6.68 14.03
C LYS A 186 9.84 -6.46 13.48
N SER A 187 9.61 -6.87 12.24
CA SER A 187 8.29 -6.86 11.61
C SER A 187 7.74 -8.30 11.55
N PRO A 188 6.51 -8.55 11.98
CA PRO A 188 5.94 -9.89 11.92
C PRO A 188 5.67 -10.33 10.47
N ILE A 189 5.88 -11.62 10.20
CA ILE A 189 5.49 -12.29 8.96
C ILE A 189 4.90 -13.66 9.28
N VAL A 190 3.85 -14.06 8.58
CA VAL A 190 3.26 -15.40 8.67
C VAL A 190 3.63 -16.19 7.43
N ILE A 191 4.12 -17.41 7.60
CA ILE A 191 4.42 -18.34 6.51
C ILE A 191 3.39 -19.46 6.51
N THR A 192 2.76 -19.71 5.36
CA THR A 192 1.81 -20.82 5.19
C THR A 192 2.18 -21.69 4.00
N PHE A 193 1.82 -22.95 4.07
CA PHE A 193 1.90 -23.91 2.99
C PHE A 193 0.56 -24.58 2.80
N ASP A 194 0.06 -24.59 1.57
CA ASP A 194 -1.22 -25.17 1.23
C ASP A 194 -1.06 -26.55 0.56
N ASP A 195 -2.15 -27.31 0.49
CA ASP A 195 -2.33 -28.60 -0.17
C ASP A 195 -1.69 -29.83 0.50
N GLY A 196 -0.79 -29.67 1.46
CA GLY A 196 -0.11 -30.81 2.07
C GLY A 196 0.73 -31.62 1.09
N ASN A 197 1.50 -30.93 0.26
CA ASN A 197 2.38 -31.56 -0.75
C ASN A 197 3.47 -32.40 -0.07
N GLU A 198 3.88 -33.51 -0.71
CA GLU A 198 4.94 -34.41 -0.23
C GLU A 198 6.26 -33.68 0.08
N ASP A 199 6.58 -32.71 -0.76
CA ASP A 199 7.79 -31.88 -0.60
C ASP A 199 7.70 -30.80 0.47
N ASN A 200 6.57 -30.70 1.17
CA ASN A 200 6.49 -29.91 2.41
C ASN A 200 7.21 -30.62 3.55
N ILE A 201 6.99 -31.93 3.73
CA ILE A 201 7.68 -32.76 4.72
C ILE A 201 8.04 -34.08 4.04
N LYS A 202 9.27 -34.21 3.54
CA LYS A 202 9.72 -35.42 2.90
C LYS A 202 10.66 -36.20 3.82
N VAL A 203 10.24 -37.41 4.22
CA VAL A 203 11.04 -38.32 5.01
C VAL A 203 11.87 -39.22 4.09
N THR A 204 13.18 -39.26 4.28
CA THR A 204 14.12 -40.05 3.46
C THR A 204 14.57 -41.35 4.13
N GLY A 205 14.32 -41.49 5.44
CA GLY A 205 14.71 -42.67 6.19
C GLY A 205 14.68 -42.48 7.69
N LEU A 206 15.33 -43.36 8.41
CA LEU A 206 15.61 -43.27 9.86
C LEU A 206 17.11 -43.24 10.10
N ASP A 207 17.51 -42.50 11.13
CA ASP A 207 18.88 -42.54 11.64
C ASP A 207 19.15 -43.80 12.49
N ASP A 208 20.40 -43.96 12.96
CA ASP A 208 20.83 -45.10 13.78
C ASP A 208 20.08 -45.21 15.14
N ASN A 209 19.43 -44.12 15.58
CA ASN A 209 18.63 -44.04 16.81
C ASN A 209 17.12 -44.18 16.54
N GLY A 210 16.73 -44.39 15.29
CA GLY A 210 15.31 -44.55 14.91
C GLY A 210 14.57 -43.19 14.71
N ASN A 211 15.26 -42.08 14.69
CA ASN A 211 14.62 -40.79 14.38
C ASN A 211 14.45 -40.61 12.87
N ILE A 212 13.36 -39.92 12.48
CA ILE A 212 13.11 -39.63 11.08
C ILE A 212 14.15 -38.66 10.50
N ILE A 213 14.64 -38.97 9.29
CA ILE A 213 15.50 -38.11 8.52
C ILE A 213 14.62 -37.33 7.52
N ILE A 214 14.57 -36.03 7.65
CA ILE A 214 13.83 -35.15 6.73
C ILE A 214 14.75 -34.72 5.59
N ASP A 215 14.23 -34.75 4.38
CA ASP A 215 14.93 -34.25 3.18
C ASP A 215 15.25 -32.76 3.38
N LYS A 216 16.52 -32.43 3.29
CA LYS A 216 17.05 -31.06 3.44
C LYS A 216 16.50 -30.06 2.43
N ASP A 217 15.98 -30.53 1.31
CA ASP A 217 15.41 -29.71 0.22
C ASP A 217 13.86 -29.64 0.29
N SER A 218 13.24 -30.29 1.28
CA SER A 218 11.82 -30.10 1.58
C SER A 218 11.59 -28.79 2.35
N ALA A 219 10.35 -28.28 2.38
CA ALA A 219 10.02 -27.05 3.11
C ALA A 219 10.45 -27.11 4.58
N VAL A 220 10.13 -28.21 5.30
CA VAL A 220 10.52 -28.39 6.70
C VAL A 220 12.03 -28.52 6.85
N GLY A 221 12.71 -29.25 5.95
CA GLY A 221 14.17 -29.37 5.99
C GLY A 221 14.88 -28.03 5.86
N ILE A 222 14.40 -27.18 4.96
CA ILE A 222 14.92 -25.82 4.76
C ILE A 222 14.63 -24.93 5.98
N LEU A 223 13.42 -24.99 6.55
CA LEU A 223 13.07 -24.24 7.77
C LEU A 223 13.94 -24.66 8.97
N GLU A 224 14.22 -25.96 9.13
CA GLU A 224 15.10 -26.47 10.20
C GLU A 224 16.55 -26.06 9.98
N GLU A 225 17.04 -26.04 8.75
CA GLU A 225 18.37 -25.50 8.41
C GLU A 225 18.45 -24.00 8.74
N PHE A 226 17.48 -23.23 8.31
CA PHE A 226 17.37 -21.80 8.59
C PHE A 226 17.36 -21.51 10.09
N LYS A 227 16.57 -22.25 10.88
CA LYS A 227 16.53 -22.14 12.33
C LYS A 227 17.86 -22.43 13.01
N LYS A 228 18.65 -23.36 12.49
CA LYS A 228 20.00 -23.65 13.02
C LYS A 228 20.95 -22.49 12.81
N ASN A 229 20.82 -21.80 11.69
CA ASN A 229 21.70 -20.70 11.30
C ASN A 229 21.29 -19.36 11.94
N HIS A 230 20.00 -19.15 12.20
CA HIS A 230 19.43 -17.92 12.76
C HIS A 230 18.74 -18.17 14.10
N LYS A 231 19.54 -18.25 15.17
CA LYS A 231 19.04 -18.57 16.53
C LYS A 231 18.40 -17.39 17.25
N ASP A 232 18.52 -16.22 16.69
CA ASP A 232 18.05 -14.93 17.22
C ASP A 232 16.60 -14.59 16.79
N VAL A 233 15.99 -15.42 15.97
CA VAL A 233 14.61 -15.23 15.49
C VAL A 233 13.76 -16.50 15.64
N THR A 234 12.47 -16.30 15.76
CA THR A 234 11.48 -17.41 15.71
C THR A 234 11.33 -17.90 14.28
N VAL A 235 11.37 -19.21 14.09
CA VAL A 235 11.11 -19.89 12.80
C VAL A 235 9.92 -20.79 12.96
N THR A 236 8.85 -20.48 12.22
CA THR A 236 7.59 -21.22 12.26
C THR A 236 6.84 -21.10 10.93
N ALA A 237 6.03 -22.11 10.62
CA ALA A 237 5.11 -22.07 9.49
C ALA A 237 3.83 -22.84 9.83
N THR A 238 2.75 -22.56 9.09
CA THR A 238 1.49 -23.30 9.18
C THR A 238 1.28 -24.10 7.90
N PHE A 239 1.01 -25.39 8.05
CA PHE A 239 0.75 -26.29 6.93
C PHE A 239 -0.73 -26.62 6.89
N PHE A 240 -1.41 -26.25 5.82
CA PHE A 240 -2.79 -26.65 5.55
C PHE A 240 -2.75 -27.94 4.74
N VAL A 241 -3.38 -28.98 5.27
CA VAL A 241 -3.41 -30.28 4.64
C VAL A 241 -4.81 -30.63 4.16
N ASN A 242 -4.91 -31.19 2.98
CA ASN A 242 -6.17 -31.77 2.48
C ASN A 242 -6.56 -32.97 3.33
N GLY A 243 -7.85 -33.26 3.42
CA GLY A 243 -8.39 -34.29 4.32
C GLY A 243 -8.02 -35.75 4.00
N GLY A 244 -7.05 -36.00 3.13
CA GLY A 244 -6.45 -37.29 2.82
C GLY A 244 -5.19 -37.56 3.63
N ILE A 245 -4.61 -38.72 3.45
CA ILE A 245 -3.27 -39.04 3.98
C ILE A 245 -2.26 -38.36 3.06
N PHE A 246 -1.23 -37.71 3.63
CA PHE A 246 -0.13 -37.09 2.87
C PHE A 246 0.30 -38.06 1.76
N ASN A 247 0.13 -37.62 0.50
CA ASN A 247 0.58 -38.32 -0.71
C ASN A 247 0.06 -39.74 -0.97
N GLN A 248 -1.07 -40.10 -0.49
CA GLN A 248 -1.72 -41.29 -1.03
C GLN A 248 -2.68 -40.84 -2.16
N SER A 249 -2.28 -41.15 -3.39
CA SER A 249 -3.26 -41.27 -4.48
C SER A 249 -4.29 -42.32 -4.11
N GLU A 250 -5.57 -41.99 -4.12
CA GLU A 250 -6.65 -42.94 -4.06
C GLU A 250 -6.53 -44.02 -5.16
#